data_032985be7d656646314f83365d710d6e
#
_entry.id   032985be7d656646314f83365d710d6e
#
_cell.length_a   1.000
_cell.length_b   1.000
_cell.length_c   1.000
_cell.angle_alpha   90.00
_cell.angle_beta   90.00
_cell.angle_gamma   90.00
#
_symmetry.space_group_name_H-M   'P 1'
#
loop_
_entity.id
_entity.type
_entity.pdbx_description
1 polymer ?
#
loop_
_entity_poly.entity_id
_entity_poly.type
_entity_poly.pdbx_seq_one_letter_code
_entity_poly.pdbx_strand_id
1 'polypeptide(L)'
;MRIGSRNATVFLLAGIGSLILLNIIGLRAFLRFDVTRDKTYTLSQASKETMRSLQDPIHVKAYFTEKLPAPYSANARYVRDLLEEFRAASKGQLGFEFIDPMSQETAQDKESKKEMKRDIFGRTFREPTSVEKELASAGVQPVEIRVVESDQMQTKRAYMGIAITYQEKKEVIPVVQDTRALEYDLTSLIRKMTRPKTPVIALLTGHGEPRPDEKLKRLQTILSQTYQVRPLELASKGKVDEDVDALLVLGPTQPLKEGEIKAIDQFLMQGKSAAFFLDSVQVDLKTFQPTPAEHGLAPLLASYGIVVDDKLVADVQSAHITVQERRGFMVVSVPAPYPFIPQLTHLEGDSPITKGLSGVTFPFVTSVAATPAEGRQVAALAKSTAKSWLEPQPFNTDPRRDWRSETITTTGPYTLMVQVSGKLPSHFASEAQASGSGVLAESKSEARVIAVGGSALFWDDFMSRPNQALLLNVADWLLLDPALLAMRTRGLAEAPLQADISDATRGAVKYGNTLGIPLLLVLYGVVRWRMREARRATVSI
;
A
#
# COMPACT_ATOMS: atom_id res chain seq x y z
N MET A 1 29.53 38.09 -48.38
CA MET A 1 30.17 38.75 -47.21
C MET A 1 31.32 37.84 -46.74
N ARG A 2 32.59 38.16 -47.05
CA ARG A 2 33.78 37.46 -46.55
C ARG A 2 33.96 37.89 -45.09
N ILE A 3 33.60 36.99 -44.15
CA ILE A 3 33.93 37.17 -42.75
C ILE A 3 35.45 37.11 -42.64
N GLY A 4 36.08 38.24 -42.30
CA GLY A 4 37.53 38.29 -42.14
C GLY A 4 37.98 37.29 -41.08
N SER A 5 39.15 36.68 -41.25
CA SER A 5 39.67 35.62 -40.40
C SER A 5 39.62 35.94 -38.87
N ARG A 6 39.79 37.22 -38.52
CA ARG A 6 39.69 37.69 -37.12
C ARG A 6 38.26 37.55 -36.54
N ASN A 7 37.20 37.78 -37.33
CA ASN A 7 35.81 37.63 -36.85
C ASN A 7 35.47 36.13 -36.72
N ALA A 8 35.99 35.25 -37.58
CA ALA A 8 35.79 33.82 -37.46
C ALA A 8 36.41 33.25 -36.17
N THR A 9 37.60 33.73 -35.79
CA THR A 9 38.26 33.33 -34.55
C THR A 9 37.48 33.80 -33.30
N VAL A 10 36.97 35.05 -33.33
CA VAL A 10 36.15 35.59 -32.24
C VAL A 10 34.84 34.80 -32.09
N PHE A 11 34.16 34.44 -33.18
CA PHE A 11 32.95 33.61 -33.14
C PHE A 11 33.23 32.19 -32.63
N LEU A 12 34.37 31.60 -32.97
CA LEU A 12 34.79 30.32 -32.51
C LEU A 12 35.06 30.33 -30.98
N LEU A 13 35.79 31.32 -30.50
CA LEU A 13 36.09 31.48 -29.07
C LEU A 13 34.80 31.78 -28.25
N ALA A 14 33.89 32.63 -28.77
CA ALA A 14 32.60 32.86 -28.15
C ALA A 14 31.74 31.58 -28.11
N GLY A 15 31.76 30.76 -29.16
CA GLY A 15 31.08 29.48 -29.20
C GLY A 15 31.62 28.46 -28.18
N ILE A 16 32.94 28.36 -28.07
CA ILE A 16 33.60 27.51 -27.07
C ILE A 16 33.29 28.03 -25.66
N GLY A 17 33.38 29.35 -25.42
CA GLY A 17 33.02 29.95 -24.13
C GLY A 17 31.57 29.70 -23.74
N SER A 18 30.64 29.81 -24.70
CA SER A 18 29.22 29.50 -24.46
C SER A 18 28.99 28.02 -24.14
N LEU A 19 29.70 27.11 -24.82
CA LEU A 19 29.64 25.66 -24.53
C LEU A 19 30.19 25.33 -23.13
N ILE A 20 31.28 25.95 -22.73
CA ILE A 20 31.86 25.79 -21.39
C ILE A 20 30.89 26.34 -20.34
N LEU A 21 30.30 27.50 -20.57
CA LEU A 21 29.33 28.14 -19.66
C LEU A 21 28.05 27.31 -19.53
N LEU A 22 27.54 26.77 -20.64
CA LEU A 22 26.39 25.83 -20.63
C LEU A 22 26.72 24.55 -19.87
N ASN A 23 27.95 24.03 -20.01
CA ASN A 23 28.38 22.86 -19.26
C ASN A 23 28.48 23.14 -17.75
N ILE A 24 29.05 24.28 -17.35
CA ILE A 24 29.13 24.71 -15.95
C ILE A 24 27.73 24.95 -15.36
N ILE A 25 26.83 25.57 -16.13
CA ILE A 25 25.43 25.75 -15.72
C ILE A 25 24.75 24.39 -15.59
N GLY A 26 24.96 23.47 -16.54
CA GLY A 26 24.43 22.10 -16.50
C GLY A 26 24.91 21.28 -15.30
N LEU A 27 26.14 21.52 -14.83
CA LEU A 27 26.67 20.89 -13.61
C LEU A 27 26.05 21.44 -12.31
N ARG A 28 25.55 22.68 -12.32
CA ARG A 28 24.95 23.34 -11.15
C ARG A 28 23.43 23.41 -11.18
N ALA A 29 22.83 23.51 -12.35
CA ALA A 29 21.38 23.56 -12.56
C ALA A 29 20.90 22.18 -13.04
N PHE A 30 20.74 21.24 -12.13
CA PHE A 30 20.25 19.89 -12.41
C PHE A 30 18.73 19.94 -12.63
N LEU A 31 18.32 20.19 -13.87
CA LEU A 31 16.92 20.10 -14.28
C LEU A 31 16.62 18.65 -14.69
N ARG A 32 15.91 17.94 -13.85
CA ARG A 32 15.46 16.58 -14.10
C ARG A 32 13.99 16.61 -14.54
N PHE A 33 13.72 16.14 -15.76
CA PHE A 33 12.35 15.99 -16.26
C PHE A 33 11.98 14.50 -16.21
N ASP A 34 11.05 14.19 -15.34
CA ASP A 34 10.48 12.85 -15.26
C ASP A 34 9.39 12.71 -16.31
N VAL A 35 9.69 11.94 -17.36
CA VAL A 35 8.78 11.64 -18.48
C VAL A 35 8.00 10.34 -18.28
N THR A 36 8.18 9.68 -17.14
CA THR A 36 7.39 8.48 -16.83
C THR A 36 5.92 8.84 -16.59
N ARG A 37 5.01 7.97 -17.02
CA ARG A 37 3.55 8.18 -16.90
C ARG A 37 3.15 8.48 -15.45
N ASP A 38 3.72 7.76 -14.49
CA ASP A 38 3.39 7.85 -13.08
C ASP A 38 4.36 8.73 -12.28
N LYS A 39 5.27 9.44 -12.99
CA LYS A 39 6.32 10.29 -12.38
C LYS A 39 7.09 9.56 -11.27
N THR A 40 7.53 8.36 -11.56
CA THR A 40 8.15 7.41 -10.60
C THR A 40 9.44 7.94 -9.99
N TYR A 41 10.14 8.84 -10.68
CA TYR A 41 11.41 9.45 -10.25
C TYR A 41 11.26 10.86 -9.70
N THR A 42 10.03 11.30 -9.42
CA THR A 42 9.76 12.62 -8.81
C THR A 42 8.97 12.41 -7.54
N LEU A 43 9.38 13.02 -6.44
CA LEU A 43 8.64 12.94 -5.18
C LEU A 43 7.19 13.39 -5.33
N SER A 44 6.30 12.66 -4.68
CA SER A 44 4.89 12.99 -4.56
C SER A 44 4.71 14.32 -3.82
N GLN A 45 3.55 14.93 -3.98
CA GLN A 45 3.22 16.16 -3.26
C GLN A 45 3.25 15.93 -1.73
N ALA A 46 2.76 14.79 -1.28
CA ALA A 46 2.75 14.43 0.14
C ALA A 46 4.16 14.31 0.74
N SER A 47 5.10 13.68 0.01
CA SER A 47 6.51 13.62 0.42
C SER A 47 7.12 15.00 0.52
N LYS A 48 6.87 15.85 -0.50
CA LYS A 48 7.37 17.25 -0.52
C LYS A 48 6.83 18.08 0.64
N GLU A 49 5.53 17.96 0.93
CA GLU A 49 4.90 18.67 2.07
C GLU A 49 5.45 18.17 3.40
N THR A 50 5.60 16.85 3.56
CA THR A 50 6.21 16.27 4.75
C THR A 50 7.63 16.78 4.97
N MET A 51 8.44 16.82 3.90
CA MET A 51 9.81 17.33 3.99
C MET A 51 9.88 18.83 4.30
N ARG A 52 8.96 19.61 3.76
CA ARG A 52 8.90 21.06 4.02
C ARG A 52 8.41 21.41 5.42
N SER A 53 7.63 20.52 6.04
CA SER A 53 7.08 20.69 7.39
C SER A 53 8.02 20.27 8.51
N LEU A 54 9.22 19.76 8.19
CA LEU A 54 10.22 19.37 9.19
C LEU A 54 10.66 20.58 9.99
N GLN A 55 10.62 20.44 11.32
CA GLN A 55 11.08 21.47 12.26
C GLN A 55 12.53 21.22 12.68
N ASP A 56 12.91 19.95 12.86
CA ASP A 56 14.24 19.53 13.29
C ASP A 56 14.90 18.65 12.22
N PRO A 57 16.24 18.54 12.25
CA PRO A 57 16.98 17.72 11.31
C PRO A 57 16.66 16.22 11.44
N ILE A 58 16.60 15.56 10.29
CA ILE A 58 16.49 14.10 10.18
C ILE A 58 17.82 13.56 9.65
N HIS A 59 18.31 12.50 10.27
CA HIS A 59 19.50 11.78 9.82
C HIS A 59 19.11 10.38 9.33
N VAL A 60 19.51 10.06 8.08
CA VAL A 60 19.26 8.77 7.45
C VAL A 60 20.58 8.07 7.20
N LYS A 61 20.76 6.87 7.74
CA LYS A 61 21.87 5.99 7.43
C LYS A 61 21.40 4.85 6.54
N ALA A 62 21.90 4.81 5.32
CA ALA A 62 21.61 3.77 4.34
C ALA A 62 22.75 2.76 4.32
N TYR A 63 22.53 1.59 4.86
CA TYR A 63 23.50 0.51 4.93
C TYR A 63 23.38 -0.40 3.70
N PHE A 64 24.26 -0.20 2.74
CA PHE A 64 24.25 -0.96 1.49
C PHE A 64 25.63 -1.53 1.21
N THR A 65 25.70 -2.86 1.04
CA THR A 65 26.92 -3.54 0.61
C THR A 65 27.32 -3.05 -0.78
N GLU A 66 28.60 -2.71 -0.98
CA GLU A 66 29.13 -2.37 -2.31
C GLU A 66 29.09 -3.57 -3.26
N LYS A 67 29.09 -3.27 -4.57
CA LYS A 67 29.17 -4.27 -5.65
C LYS A 67 28.07 -5.34 -5.59
N LEU A 68 26.85 -4.93 -5.21
CA LEU A 68 25.69 -5.81 -5.33
C LEU A 68 25.43 -6.16 -6.79
N PRO A 69 25.11 -7.43 -7.11
CA PRO A 69 24.70 -7.82 -8.45
C PRO A 69 23.33 -7.25 -8.82
N ALA A 70 22.96 -7.30 -10.10
CA ALA A 70 21.59 -7.01 -10.51
C ALA A 70 20.61 -8.06 -9.91
N PRO A 71 19.40 -7.67 -9.48
CA PRO A 71 18.81 -6.31 -9.54
C PRO A 71 19.19 -5.39 -8.37
N TYR A 72 19.86 -5.88 -7.34
CA TYR A 72 20.12 -5.17 -6.06
C TYR A 72 20.97 -3.90 -6.24
N SER A 73 21.88 -3.88 -7.23
CA SER A 73 22.67 -2.68 -7.55
C SER A 73 21.80 -1.53 -8.07
N ALA A 74 20.68 -1.84 -8.74
CA ALA A 74 19.70 -0.84 -9.17
C ALA A 74 18.94 -0.27 -7.97
N ASN A 75 18.60 -1.11 -6.99
CA ASN A 75 17.94 -0.68 -5.76
C ASN A 75 18.80 0.30 -4.97
N ALA A 76 20.11 0.02 -4.81
CA ALA A 76 21.02 0.91 -4.11
C ALA A 76 21.11 2.30 -4.78
N ARG A 77 21.12 2.34 -6.12
CA ARG A 77 21.10 3.62 -6.86
C ARG A 77 19.78 4.35 -6.68
N TYR A 78 18.66 3.64 -6.80
CA TYR A 78 17.33 4.23 -6.58
C TYR A 78 17.19 4.83 -5.18
N VAL A 79 17.64 4.11 -4.14
CA VAL A 79 17.63 4.62 -2.76
C VAL A 79 18.45 5.90 -2.63
N ARG A 80 19.62 5.95 -3.25
CA ARG A 80 20.46 7.17 -3.23
C ARG A 80 19.77 8.34 -3.92
N ASP A 81 19.24 8.12 -5.11
CA ASP A 81 18.51 9.15 -5.88
C ASP A 81 17.29 9.65 -5.10
N LEU A 82 16.53 8.74 -4.48
CA LEU A 82 15.37 9.07 -3.68
C LEU A 82 15.75 9.92 -2.45
N LEU A 83 16.80 9.56 -1.72
CA LEU A 83 17.27 10.33 -0.57
C LEU A 83 17.81 11.70 -0.96
N GLU A 84 18.42 11.86 -2.14
CA GLU A 84 18.79 13.16 -2.69
C GLU A 84 17.58 14.05 -2.96
N GLU A 85 16.49 13.47 -3.52
CA GLU A 85 15.24 14.19 -3.73
C GLU A 85 14.59 14.63 -2.39
N PHE A 86 14.62 13.75 -1.38
CA PHE A 86 14.15 14.06 -0.02
C PHE A 86 14.98 15.20 0.60
N ARG A 87 16.31 15.15 0.47
CA ARG A 87 17.22 16.20 0.94
C ARG A 87 16.93 17.55 0.27
N ALA A 88 16.75 17.53 -1.04
CA ALA A 88 16.40 18.74 -1.80
C ALA A 88 15.05 19.31 -1.37
N ALA A 89 14.03 18.47 -1.18
CA ALA A 89 12.70 18.88 -0.77
C ALA A 89 12.65 19.43 0.66
N SER A 90 13.49 18.91 1.56
CA SER A 90 13.60 19.34 2.97
C SER A 90 14.38 20.63 3.19
N LYS A 91 14.90 21.26 2.14
CA LYS A 91 15.78 22.44 2.23
C LYS A 91 17.01 22.19 3.11
N GLY A 92 17.52 20.97 3.13
CA GLY A 92 18.70 20.56 3.90
C GLY A 92 18.42 20.06 5.30
N GLN A 93 17.16 19.98 5.74
CA GLN A 93 16.80 19.39 7.05
C GLN A 93 16.95 17.85 7.05
N LEU A 94 16.97 17.19 5.91
CA LEU A 94 17.29 15.77 5.81
C LEU A 94 18.75 15.60 5.38
N GLY A 95 19.58 15.06 6.29
CA GLY A 95 20.92 14.58 6.01
C GLY A 95 20.91 13.07 5.81
N PHE A 96 21.72 12.56 4.86
CA PHE A 96 21.89 11.11 4.74
C PHE A 96 23.32 10.70 4.45
N GLU A 97 23.64 9.48 4.86
CA GLU A 97 24.94 8.84 4.67
C GLU A 97 24.74 7.44 4.09
N PHE A 98 25.53 7.10 3.06
CA PHE A 98 25.60 5.73 2.55
C PHE A 98 26.81 5.03 3.13
N ILE A 99 26.58 3.91 3.81
CA ILE A 99 27.58 3.16 4.55
C ILE A 99 27.64 1.76 3.97
N ASP A 100 28.85 1.36 3.51
CA ASP A 100 29.11 -0.06 3.24
C ASP A 100 29.61 -0.73 4.53
N PRO A 101 28.78 -1.61 5.15
CA PRO A 101 29.18 -2.28 6.39
C PRO A 101 30.43 -3.15 6.23
N MET A 102 30.63 -3.71 5.04
CA MET A 102 31.78 -4.59 4.78
C MET A 102 33.10 -3.83 4.70
N SER A 103 33.06 -2.54 4.35
CA SER A 103 34.26 -1.68 4.33
C SER A 103 34.71 -1.27 5.73
N GLN A 104 33.82 -1.33 6.72
CA GLN A 104 34.12 -0.96 8.12
C GLN A 104 34.67 -2.13 8.94
N GLU A 105 34.73 -3.34 8.37
CA GLU A 105 35.26 -4.51 9.07
C GLU A 105 36.76 -4.36 9.38
N THR A 106 37.09 -4.53 10.65
CA THR A 106 38.46 -4.53 11.13
C THR A 106 39.20 -5.81 10.72
N ALA A 107 40.53 -5.81 10.86
CA ALA A 107 41.34 -7.03 10.65
C ALA A 107 40.88 -8.17 11.57
N GLN A 108 40.51 -7.83 12.81
CA GLN A 108 39.99 -8.77 13.81
C GLN A 108 38.63 -9.36 13.45
N ASP A 109 37.75 -8.55 12.82
CA ASP A 109 36.45 -9.04 12.31
C ASP A 109 36.64 -10.04 11.16
N LYS A 110 37.63 -9.78 10.28
CA LYS A 110 37.97 -10.68 9.17
C LYS A 110 38.55 -12.01 9.65
N GLU A 111 39.24 -12.01 10.77
CA GLU A 111 39.83 -13.20 11.39
C GLU A 111 38.74 -14.02 12.11
N SER A 112 37.86 -13.37 12.88
CA SER A 112 36.71 -14.00 13.54
C SER A 112 35.73 -14.65 12.54
N LYS A 113 35.65 -14.17 11.31
CA LYS A 113 34.85 -14.81 10.25
C LYS A 113 35.37 -16.20 9.84
N LYS A 114 36.63 -16.48 10.05
CA LYS A 114 37.26 -17.76 9.71
C LYS A 114 37.13 -18.79 10.85
N GLU A 115 36.90 -18.31 12.08
CA GLU A 115 36.80 -19.16 13.25
C GLU A 115 35.35 -19.71 13.40
N MET A 116 35.21 -21.02 13.30
CA MET A 116 33.97 -21.73 13.59
C MET A 116 34.02 -22.26 15.02
N LYS A 117 33.13 -21.76 15.88
CA LYS A 117 32.96 -22.27 17.25
C LYS A 117 31.88 -23.37 17.26
N ARG A 118 32.03 -24.32 18.18
CA ARG A 118 31.01 -25.36 18.41
C ARG A 118 30.26 -25.05 19.71
N ASP A 119 28.94 -25.15 19.67
CA ASP A 119 28.12 -25.06 20.87
C ASP A 119 28.18 -26.38 21.68
N ILE A 120 27.56 -26.37 22.85
CA ILE A 120 27.47 -27.56 23.74
C ILE A 120 26.70 -28.72 23.10
N PHE A 121 25.99 -28.50 22.02
CA PHE A 121 25.26 -29.51 21.24
C PHE A 121 26.02 -29.97 19.98
N GLY A 122 27.27 -29.49 19.81
CA GLY A 122 28.12 -29.85 18.66
C GLY A 122 27.80 -29.10 17.36
N ARG A 123 26.91 -28.12 17.39
CA ARG A 123 26.59 -27.29 16.22
C ARG A 123 27.68 -26.27 16.00
N THR A 124 28.16 -26.19 14.76
CA THR A 124 29.11 -25.15 14.38
C THR A 124 28.38 -23.84 14.12
N PHE A 125 28.78 -22.78 14.80
CA PHE A 125 28.30 -21.41 14.57
C PHE A 125 29.47 -20.45 14.46
N ARG A 126 29.22 -19.34 13.79
CA ARG A 126 30.16 -18.24 13.70
C ARG A 126 29.72 -17.10 14.62
N GLU A 127 30.62 -16.56 15.40
CA GLU A 127 30.32 -15.34 16.16
C GLU A 127 30.08 -14.17 15.22
N PRO A 128 29.05 -13.35 15.47
CA PRO A 128 28.83 -12.10 14.73
C PRO A 128 30.00 -11.14 14.95
N THR A 129 30.44 -10.49 13.89
CA THR A 129 31.47 -9.44 13.95
C THR A 129 30.98 -8.22 14.72
N SER A 130 31.90 -7.31 15.08
CA SER A 130 31.53 -6.05 15.73
C SER A 130 30.55 -5.24 14.89
N VAL A 131 30.77 -5.18 13.58
CA VAL A 131 29.90 -4.50 12.61
C VAL A 131 28.54 -5.20 12.53
N GLU A 132 28.50 -6.54 12.50
CA GLU A 132 27.23 -7.28 12.49
C GLU A 132 26.41 -7.05 13.78
N LYS A 133 27.07 -6.96 14.94
CA LYS A 133 26.41 -6.63 16.21
C LYS A 133 25.86 -5.21 16.21
N GLU A 134 26.62 -4.25 15.67
CA GLU A 134 26.17 -2.86 15.53
C GLU A 134 24.96 -2.75 14.62
N LEU A 135 24.99 -3.40 13.45
CA LEU A 135 23.86 -3.41 12.51
C LEU A 135 22.62 -4.08 13.12
N ALA A 136 22.80 -5.21 13.82
CA ALA A 136 21.70 -5.87 14.52
C ALA A 136 21.08 -4.97 15.59
N SER A 137 21.90 -4.26 16.36
CA SER A 137 21.43 -3.27 17.35
C SER A 137 20.77 -2.06 16.69
N ALA A 138 21.21 -1.73 15.47
CA ALA A 138 20.58 -0.73 14.63
C ALA A 138 19.25 -1.20 14.02
N GLY A 139 18.93 -2.51 14.08
CA GLY A 139 17.72 -3.10 13.52
C GLY A 139 17.87 -3.48 12.03
N VAL A 140 19.06 -3.39 11.46
CA VAL A 140 19.34 -3.75 10.06
C VAL A 140 19.69 -5.22 9.97
N GLN A 141 18.97 -5.96 9.13
CA GLN A 141 19.14 -7.40 9.00
C GLN A 141 19.95 -7.78 7.74
N PRO A 142 20.81 -8.79 7.83
CA PRO A 142 21.50 -9.33 6.66
C PRO A 142 20.52 -10.11 5.76
N VAL A 143 20.76 -10.05 4.45
CA VAL A 143 20.03 -10.82 3.45
C VAL A 143 21.01 -11.75 2.74
N GLU A 144 20.61 -12.99 2.53
CA GLU A 144 21.37 -13.94 1.71
C GLU A 144 20.97 -13.77 0.25
N ILE A 145 21.93 -13.34 -0.57
CA ILE A 145 21.74 -13.19 -2.01
C ILE A 145 22.51 -14.27 -2.75
N ARG A 146 21.91 -14.83 -3.79
CA ARG A 146 22.57 -15.78 -4.70
C ARG A 146 23.25 -14.99 -5.80
N VAL A 147 24.53 -15.22 -5.97
CA VAL A 147 25.37 -14.58 -6.97
C VAL A 147 25.99 -15.65 -7.86
N VAL A 148 25.91 -15.46 -9.16
CA VAL A 148 26.66 -16.30 -10.11
C VAL A 148 27.99 -15.62 -10.36
N GLU A 149 29.06 -16.19 -9.87
CA GLU A 149 30.42 -15.69 -10.05
C GLU A 149 31.28 -16.83 -10.62
N SER A 150 31.90 -16.59 -11.78
CA SER A 150 32.76 -17.57 -12.47
C SER A 150 32.07 -18.95 -12.66
N ASP A 151 30.80 -18.97 -13.15
CA ASP A 151 29.99 -20.16 -13.38
C ASP A 151 29.62 -20.98 -12.11
N GLN A 152 29.85 -20.41 -10.92
CA GLN A 152 29.45 -21.04 -9.67
C GLN A 152 28.39 -20.21 -8.96
N MET A 153 27.34 -20.87 -8.47
CA MET A 153 26.35 -20.23 -7.60
C MET A 153 26.92 -20.10 -6.20
N GLN A 154 27.12 -18.88 -5.73
CA GLN A 154 27.54 -18.58 -4.36
C GLN A 154 26.46 -17.82 -3.62
N THR A 155 26.25 -18.18 -2.34
CA THR A 155 25.40 -17.40 -1.45
C THR A 155 26.28 -16.39 -0.71
N LYS A 156 26.00 -15.09 -0.88
CA LYS A 156 26.71 -14.02 -0.18
C LYS A 156 25.74 -13.30 0.76
N ARG A 157 26.21 -12.91 1.94
CA ARG A 157 25.48 -12.00 2.83
C ARG A 157 25.64 -10.58 2.35
N ALA A 158 24.53 -9.86 2.29
CA ALA A 158 24.47 -8.45 1.92
C ALA A 158 23.60 -7.69 2.90
N TYR A 159 23.85 -6.40 3.03
CA TYR A 159 23.01 -5.48 3.80
C TYR A 159 22.37 -4.49 2.84
N MET A 160 21.08 -4.24 3.04
CA MET A 160 20.27 -3.31 2.25
C MET A 160 19.20 -2.72 3.16
N GLY A 161 19.62 -2.03 4.22
CA GLY A 161 18.69 -1.46 5.21
C GLY A 161 18.86 0.05 5.35
N ILE A 162 17.84 0.70 5.92
CA ILE A 162 17.84 2.14 6.16
C ILE A 162 17.45 2.39 7.61
N ALA A 163 18.26 3.14 8.35
CA ALA A 163 17.94 3.64 9.68
C ALA A 163 17.69 5.15 9.62
N ILE A 164 16.61 5.60 10.24
CA ILE A 164 16.19 7.00 10.30
C ILE A 164 16.24 7.43 11.76
N THR A 165 16.83 8.58 12.03
CA THR A 165 16.90 9.16 13.37
C THR A 165 16.34 10.57 13.35
N TYR A 166 15.41 10.86 14.25
CA TYR A 166 14.82 12.17 14.47
C TYR A 166 14.72 12.44 15.96
N GLN A 167 15.51 13.39 16.45
CA GLN A 167 15.69 13.61 17.88
C GLN A 167 16.12 12.29 18.57
N GLU A 168 15.37 11.82 19.58
CA GLU A 168 15.64 10.54 20.27
C GLU A 168 14.92 9.33 19.64
N LYS A 169 14.05 9.58 18.65
CA LYS A 169 13.30 8.52 17.97
C LYS A 169 14.14 7.89 16.87
N LYS A 170 14.08 6.57 16.77
CA LYS A 170 14.74 5.80 15.73
C LYS A 170 13.76 4.84 15.08
N GLU A 171 13.70 4.85 13.76
CA GLU A 171 12.92 3.91 12.96
C GLU A 171 13.83 3.25 11.93
N VAL A 172 13.49 2.03 11.52
CA VAL A 172 14.36 1.24 10.66
C VAL A 172 13.52 0.53 9.59
N ILE A 173 14.02 0.56 8.36
CA ILE A 173 13.61 -0.38 7.31
C ILE A 173 14.68 -1.47 7.29
N PRO A 174 14.41 -2.67 7.85
CA PRO A 174 15.45 -3.68 8.06
C PRO A 174 16.10 -4.15 6.76
N VAL A 175 15.30 -4.25 5.68
CA VAL A 175 15.73 -4.70 4.35
C VAL A 175 14.92 -4.02 3.25
N VAL A 176 15.60 -3.39 2.31
CA VAL A 176 15.02 -2.81 1.09
C VAL A 176 15.18 -3.81 -0.06
N GLN A 177 14.24 -4.72 -0.22
CA GLN A 177 14.22 -5.66 -1.36
C GLN A 177 13.47 -5.09 -2.56
N ASP A 178 12.40 -4.36 -2.31
CA ASP A 178 11.56 -3.72 -3.33
C ASP A 178 11.55 -2.20 -3.12
N THR A 179 11.83 -1.48 -4.18
CA THR A 179 11.91 -0.02 -4.14
C THR A 179 10.59 0.67 -4.51
N ARG A 180 9.59 -0.07 -4.98
CA ARG A 180 8.31 0.48 -5.49
C ARG A 180 7.52 1.22 -4.42
N ALA A 181 7.53 0.72 -3.18
CA ALA A 181 6.83 1.34 -2.06
C ALA A 181 7.76 2.21 -1.18
N LEU A 182 9.06 2.30 -1.50
CA LEU A 182 10.05 2.89 -0.59
C LEU A 182 9.81 4.37 -0.30
N GLU A 183 9.33 5.15 -1.27
CA GLU A 183 8.95 6.55 -1.05
C GLU A 183 7.85 6.66 0.01
N TYR A 184 6.82 5.80 -0.09
CA TYR A 184 5.75 5.75 0.89
C TYR A 184 6.26 5.33 2.27
N ASP A 185 7.07 4.26 2.34
CA ASP A 185 7.60 3.73 3.60
C ASP A 185 8.43 4.80 4.33
N LEU A 186 9.35 5.45 3.63
CA LEU A 186 10.17 6.54 4.19
C LEU A 186 9.31 7.71 4.66
N THR A 187 8.37 8.17 3.83
CA THR A 187 7.51 9.31 4.18
C THR A 187 6.61 8.99 5.36
N SER A 188 6.07 7.77 5.41
CA SER A 188 5.22 7.32 6.52
C SER A 188 5.99 7.23 7.83
N LEU A 189 7.22 6.68 7.80
CA LEU A 189 8.09 6.62 8.97
C LEU A 189 8.49 8.02 9.44
N ILE A 190 8.88 8.91 8.52
CA ILE A 190 9.22 10.29 8.87
C ILE A 190 8.02 11.01 9.48
N ARG A 191 6.82 10.89 8.89
CA ARG A 191 5.59 11.43 9.48
C ARG A 191 5.29 10.87 10.86
N LYS A 192 5.44 9.56 11.06
CA LYS A 192 5.28 8.93 12.36
C LYS A 192 6.22 9.56 13.41
N MET A 193 7.48 9.77 13.05
CA MET A 193 8.49 10.33 13.94
C MET A 193 8.26 11.81 14.26
N THR A 194 7.78 12.58 13.28
CA THR A 194 7.61 14.04 13.37
C THR A 194 6.24 14.47 13.89
N ARG A 195 5.25 13.58 13.92
CA ARG A 195 3.93 13.89 14.48
C ARG A 195 4.02 14.10 16.00
N PRO A 196 3.35 15.13 16.52
CA PRO A 196 3.31 15.38 17.97
C PRO A 196 2.51 14.30 18.72
N LYS A 197 1.57 13.64 18.04
CA LYS A 197 0.70 12.61 18.61
C LYS A 197 0.51 11.44 17.64
N THR A 198 0.70 10.20 18.12
CA THR A 198 0.34 9.01 17.36
C THR A 198 -1.18 8.89 17.26
N PRO A 199 -1.75 8.70 16.05
CA PRO A 199 -3.19 8.55 15.91
C PRO A 199 -3.70 7.32 16.65
N VAL A 200 -4.91 7.44 17.21
CA VAL A 200 -5.55 6.42 18.04
C VAL A 200 -6.65 5.73 17.25
N ILE A 201 -6.54 4.41 17.11
CA ILE A 201 -7.59 3.55 16.59
C ILE A 201 -8.24 2.83 17.76
N ALA A 202 -9.54 2.99 17.93
CA ALA A 202 -10.31 2.24 18.89
C ALA A 202 -10.90 0.98 18.24
N LEU A 203 -10.78 -0.16 18.93
CA LEU A 203 -11.46 -1.41 18.58
C LEU A 203 -12.68 -1.56 19.48
N LEU A 204 -13.88 -1.63 18.89
CA LEU A 204 -15.10 -1.91 19.66
C LEU A 204 -14.98 -3.29 20.32
N THR A 205 -15.36 -3.38 21.58
CA THR A 205 -15.38 -4.61 22.37
C THR A 205 -16.59 -4.64 23.30
N GLY A 206 -17.01 -5.85 23.68
CA GLY A 206 -18.12 -6.03 24.64
C GLY A 206 -19.39 -6.61 24.03
N HIS A 207 -19.44 -6.82 22.69
CA HIS A 207 -20.62 -7.33 21.98
C HIS A 207 -20.32 -8.63 21.22
N GLY A 208 -19.41 -9.46 21.76
CA GLY A 208 -19.05 -10.75 21.18
C GLY A 208 -18.08 -10.67 19.98
N GLU A 209 -17.42 -9.54 19.81
CA GLU A 209 -16.37 -9.39 18.79
C GLU A 209 -15.22 -10.38 19.04
N PRO A 210 -14.49 -10.78 17.97
CA PRO A 210 -13.29 -11.57 18.11
C PRO A 210 -12.28 -10.89 19.05
N ARG A 211 -11.77 -11.63 20.01
CA ARG A 211 -10.81 -11.10 20.98
C ARG A 211 -9.45 -10.87 20.35
N PRO A 212 -8.78 -9.73 20.66
CA PRO A 212 -7.45 -9.43 20.14
C PRO A 212 -6.40 -10.49 20.49
N ASP A 213 -6.51 -11.12 21.66
CA ASP A 213 -5.60 -12.15 22.15
C ASP A 213 -5.87 -13.56 21.57
N GLU A 214 -6.99 -13.77 20.90
CA GLU A 214 -7.38 -15.05 20.33
C GLU A 214 -7.31 -15.09 18.81
N LYS A 215 -7.98 -14.17 18.12
CA LYS A 215 -8.15 -14.21 16.66
C LYS A 215 -7.59 -12.99 15.93
N LEU A 216 -7.18 -11.91 16.62
CA LEU A 216 -6.77 -10.64 16.03
C LEU A 216 -5.34 -10.22 16.44
N LYS A 217 -4.49 -11.17 16.87
CA LYS A 217 -3.09 -10.88 17.27
C LYS A 217 -2.30 -10.20 16.16
N ARG A 218 -2.43 -10.72 14.93
CA ARG A 218 -1.72 -10.18 13.76
C ARG A 218 -2.24 -8.79 13.41
N LEU A 219 -3.57 -8.58 13.43
CA LEU A 219 -4.17 -7.26 13.22
C LEU A 219 -3.60 -6.24 14.21
N GLN A 220 -3.63 -6.57 15.50
CA GLN A 220 -3.10 -5.69 16.54
C GLN A 220 -1.62 -5.40 16.35
N THR A 221 -0.81 -6.44 16.08
CA THR A 221 0.63 -6.29 15.84
C THR A 221 0.90 -5.36 14.65
N ILE A 222 0.19 -5.55 13.53
CA ILE A 222 0.37 -4.77 12.30
C ILE A 222 -0.01 -3.31 12.54
N LEU A 223 -1.18 -3.06 13.12
CA LEU A 223 -1.65 -1.69 13.37
C LEU A 223 -0.79 -0.96 14.40
N SER A 224 -0.35 -1.67 15.46
CA SER A 224 0.47 -1.07 16.53
C SER A 224 1.86 -0.61 16.08
N GLN A 225 2.33 -1.03 14.90
CA GLN A 225 3.56 -0.49 14.32
C GLN A 225 3.45 1.00 13.97
N THR A 226 2.25 1.47 13.65
CA THR A 226 2.04 2.85 13.16
C THR A 226 1.05 3.64 14.01
N TYR A 227 0.10 2.96 14.66
CA TYR A 227 -1.02 3.54 15.38
C TYR A 227 -1.05 3.10 16.84
N GLN A 228 -1.66 3.89 17.71
CA GLN A 228 -2.03 3.45 19.05
C GLN A 228 -3.38 2.71 18.95
N VAL A 229 -3.37 1.41 19.18
CA VAL A 229 -4.58 0.58 19.15
C VAL A 229 -5.10 0.37 20.58
N ARG A 230 -6.36 0.70 20.83
CA ARG A 230 -6.99 0.57 22.15
C ARG A 230 -8.35 -0.13 22.06
N PRO A 231 -8.70 -1.03 22.99
CA PRO A 231 -10.05 -1.53 23.12
C PRO A 231 -10.99 -0.40 23.59
N LEU A 232 -12.22 -0.39 23.09
CA LEU A 232 -13.27 0.53 23.46
C LEU A 232 -14.51 -0.25 23.88
N GLU A 233 -14.84 -0.19 25.16
CA GLU A 233 -16.05 -0.76 25.72
C GLU A 233 -17.07 0.35 25.95
N LEU A 234 -18.04 0.46 25.05
CA LEU A 234 -19.05 1.53 25.12
C LEU A 234 -20.03 1.35 26.25
N ALA A 235 -20.33 0.09 26.64
CA ALA A 235 -21.22 -0.20 27.73
C ALA A 235 -20.80 0.46 29.07
N SER A 236 -19.50 0.55 29.31
CA SER A 236 -18.92 1.18 30.50
C SER A 236 -18.70 2.69 30.35
N LYS A 237 -18.41 3.17 29.15
CA LYS A 237 -18.04 4.57 28.91
C LYS A 237 -19.17 5.47 28.45
N GLY A 238 -20.15 4.92 27.74
CA GLY A 238 -21.29 5.66 27.19
C GLY A 238 -20.96 6.65 26.07
N LYS A 239 -19.66 6.87 25.77
CA LYS A 239 -19.18 7.72 24.67
C LYS A 239 -17.82 7.23 24.15
N VAL A 240 -17.49 7.61 22.93
CA VAL A 240 -16.14 7.42 22.39
C VAL A 240 -15.24 8.53 22.93
N ASP A 241 -14.03 8.18 23.36
CA ASP A 241 -13.05 9.16 23.88
C ASP A 241 -12.68 10.18 22.79
N GLU A 242 -12.49 11.44 23.18
CA GLU A 242 -12.22 12.56 22.24
C GLU A 242 -10.88 12.40 21.50
N ASP A 243 -9.93 11.69 22.11
CA ASP A 243 -8.61 11.45 21.55
C ASP A 243 -8.56 10.30 20.55
N VAL A 244 -9.67 9.57 20.36
CA VAL A 244 -9.84 8.56 19.32
C VAL A 244 -9.98 9.26 17.96
N ASP A 245 -9.21 8.79 16.99
CA ASP A 245 -9.21 9.34 15.64
C ASP A 245 -9.99 8.47 14.64
N ALA A 246 -10.03 7.15 14.85
CA ALA A 246 -10.85 6.22 14.07
C ALA A 246 -11.39 5.08 14.93
N LEU A 247 -12.55 4.55 14.52
CA LEU A 247 -13.21 3.40 15.15
C LEU A 247 -13.21 2.22 14.20
N LEU A 248 -12.80 1.04 14.67
CA LEU A 248 -12.98 -0.23 14.00
C LEU A 248 -14.01 -1.08 14.75
N VAL A 249 -15.06 -1.49 14.05
CA VAL A 249 -16.11 -2.40 14.50
C VAL A 249 -15.92 -3.72 13.75
N LEU A 250 -15.51 -4.77 14.46
CA LEU A 250 -15.08 -6.04 13.87
C LEU A 250 -15.97 -7.19 14.35
N GLY A 251 -17.03 -7.49 13.63
CA GLY A 251 -17.89 -8.66 13.83
C GLY A 251 -18.55 -8.74 15.20
N PRO A 252 -19.27 -7.71 15.66
CA PRO A 252 -20.13 -7.85 16.83
C PRO A 252 -21.21 -8.88 16.56
N THR A 253 -21.50 -9.74 17.56
CA THR A 253 -22.48 -10.84 17.45
C THR A 253 -23.67 -10.64 18.36
N GLN A 254 -23.59 -9.67 19.23
CA GLN A 254 -24.64 -9.27 20.15
C GLN A 254 -25.10 -7.85 19.84
N PRO A 255 -26.39 -7.54 19.99
CA PRO A 255 -26.93 -6.23 19.66
C PRO A 255 -26.38 -5.14 20.60
N LEU A 256 -25.92 -4.04 19.98
CA LEU A 256 -25.58 -2.83 20.70
C LEU A 256 -26.85 -2.15 21.23
N LYS A 257 -26.73 -1.53 22.41
CA LYS A 257 -27.81 -0.71 22.97
C LYS A 257 -27.91 0.63 22.24
N GLU A 258 -29.07 1.24 22.26
CA GLU A 258 -29.36 2.51 21.60
C GLU A 258 -28.36 3.63 22.00
N GLY A 259 -28.01 3.72 23.28
CA GLY A 259 -26.99 4.68 23.76
C GLY A 259 -25.59 4.45 23.17
N GLU A 260 -25.22 3.21 22.94
CA GLU A 260 -23.95 2.83 22.34
C GLU A 260 -23.93 3.14 20.82
N ILE A 261 -25.03 2.86 20.13
CA ILE A 261 -25.25 3.24 18.74
C ILE A 261 -25.17 4.77 18.60
N LYS A 262 -25.79 5.50 19.53
CA LYS A 262 -25.73 6.96 19.58
C LYS A 262 -24.31 7.48 19.80
N ALA A 263 -23.53 6.82 20.65
CA ALA A 263 -22.13 7.18 20.85
C ALA A 263 -21.30 7.04 19.57
N ILE A 264 -21.51 5.97 18.79
CA ILE A 264 -20.86 5.74 17.49
C ILE A 264 -21.33 6.79 16.48
N ASP A 265 -22.63 7.05 16.39
CA ASP A 265 -23.19 8.06 15.50
C ASP A 265 -22.59 9.44 15.79
N GLN A 266 -22.62 9.87 17.04
CA GLN A 266 -22.11 11.19 17.42
C GLN A 266 -20.58 11.31 17.27
N PHE A 267 -19.84 10.22 17.37
CA PHE A 267 -18.42 10.19 17.02
C PHE A 267 -18.22 10.52 15.53
N LEU A 268 -18.99 9.92 14.63
CA LEU A 268 -18.97 10.24 13.21
C LEU A 268 -19.44 11.67 12.93
N MET A 269 -20.42 12.16 13.68
CA MET A 269 -20.91 13.54 13.55
C MET A 269 -19.87 14.59 13.96
N GLN A 270 -18.85 14.23 14.75
CA GLN A 270 -17.70 15.11 14.98
C GLN A 270 -16.76 15.22 13.75
N GLY A 271 -17.03 14.51 12.66
CA GLY A 271 -16.16 14.43 11.47
C GLY A 271 -15.03 13.42 11.61
N LYS A 272 -15.22 12.43 12.48
CA LYS A 272 -14.32 11.29 12.67
C LYS A 272 -14.65 10.18 11.68
N SER A 273 -13.88 9.08 11.70
CA SER A 273 -13.99 8.01 10.73
C SER A 273 -14.22 6.66 11.39
N ALA A 274 -14.98 5.78 10.72
CA ALA A 274 -15.19 4.42 11.20
C ALA A 274 -15.17 3.39 10.07
N ALA A 275 -14.75 2.17 10.40
CA ALA A 275 -14.91 1.02 9.52
C ALA A 275 -15.71 -0.06 10.22
N PHE A 276 -16.72 -0.55 9.53
CA PHE A 276 -17.66 -1.56 9.98
C PHE A 276 -17.44 -2.84 9.17
N PHE A 277 -16.98 -3.88 9.84
CA PHE A 277 -16.84 -5.24 9.31
C PHE A 277 -17.90 -6.09 9.99
N LEU A 278 -19.05 -6.26 9.35
CA LEU A 278 -20.24 -6.81 9.98
C LEU A 278 -20.57 -8.18 9.43
N ASP A 279 -20.63 -9.16 10.30
CA ASP A 279 -21.06 -10.50 9.96
C ASP A 279 -22.59 -10.59 10.16
N SER A 280 -23.36 -10.88 9.11
CA SER A 280 -24.76 -11.29 9.25
C SER A 280 -24.86 -12.77 9.62
N VAL A 281 -23.81 -13.55 9.29
CA VAL A 281 -23.71 -14.98 9.59
C VAL A 281 -22.30 -15.28 10.05
N GLN A 282 -22.18 -15.87 11.24
CA GLN A 282 -20.91 -16.43 11.70
C GLN A 282 -20.83 -17.90 11.37
N VAL A 283 -19.68 -18.37 10.91
CA VAL A 283 -19.42 -19.78 10.65
C VAL A 283 -18.32 -20.28 11.59
N ASP A 284 -18.64 -21.30 12.35
CA ASP A 284 -17.65 -21.99 13.18
C ASP A 284 -16.64 -22.74 12.30
N LEU A 285 -15.37 -22.40 12.38
CA LEU A 285 -14.33 -22.97 11.50
C LEU A 285 -14.02 -24.45 11.75
N LYS A 286 -14.49 -25.02 12.86
CA LYS A 286 -14.28 -26.45 13.18
C LYS A 286 -15.42 -27.31 12.67
N THR A 287 -16.65 -26.81 12.82
CA THR A 287 -17.88 -27.56 12.50
C THR A 287 -18.50 -27.12 11.17
N PHE A 288 -18.09 -25.97 10.66
CA PHE A 288 -18.70 -25.28 9.51
C PHE A 288 -20.21 -25.02 9.69
N GLN A 289 -20.64 -24.88 10.94
CA GLN A 289 -22.04 -24.57 11.23
C GLN A 289 -22.26 -23.05 11.20
N PRO A 290 -23.22 -22.56 10.41
CA PRO A 290 -23.57 -21.15 10.35
C PRO A 290 -24.50 -20.77 11.52
N THR A 291 -24.26 -19.59 12.09
CA THR A 291 -25.10 -18.99 13.15
C THR A 291 -25.40 -17.56 12.75
N PRO A 292 -26.67 -17.13 12.75
CA PRO A 292 -27.01 -15.72 12.52
C PRO A 292 -26.37 -14.82 13.57
N ALA A 293 -25.91 -13.65 13.15
CA ALA A 293 -25.33 -12.62 14.02
C ALA A 293 -26.23 -11.37 13.98
N GLU A 294 -26.70 -10.94 15.15
CA GLU A 294 -27.54 -9.76 15.31
C GLU A 294 -26.76 -8.67 16.04
N HIS A 295 -26.25 -7.69 15.31
CA HIS A 295 -25.42 -6.61 15.89
C HIS A 295 -26.19 -5.29 16.12
N GLY A 296 -27.40 -5.13 15.58
CA GLY A 296 -28.22 -3.94 15.76
C GLY A 296 -27.77 -2.67 15.01
N LEU A 297 -26.70 -2.72 14.22
CA LEU A 297 -26.11 -1.56 13.54
C LEU A 297 -26.75 -1.26 12.17
N ALA A 298 -27.61 -2.12 11.64
CA ALA A 298 -28.20 -1.94 10.32
C ALA A 298 -28.99 -0.62 10.19
N PRO A 299 -29.81 -0.18 11.16
CA PRO A 299 -30.51 1.12 11.07
C PRO A 299 -29.56 2.31 11.04
N LEU A 300 -28.46 2.26 11.81
CA LEU A 300 -27.42 3.29 11.80
C LEU A 300 -26.78 3.40 10.42
N LEU A 301 -26.33 2.30 9.84
CA LEU A 301 -25.72 2.27 8.51
C LEU A 301 -26.69 2.70 7.41
N ALA A 302 -27.98 2.34 7.53
CA ALA A 302 -29.01 2.79 6.60
C ALA A 302 -29.15 4.31 6.57
N SER A 303 -28.96 5.02 7.69
CA SER A 303 -28.94 6.48 7.75
C SER A 303 -27.80 7.06 6.94
N TYR A 304 -26.67 6.35 6.82
CA TYR A 304 -25.53 6.73 5.98
C TYR A 304 -25.68 6.25 4.53
N GLY A 305 -26.82 5.61 4.21
CA GLY A 305 -27.12 5.05 2.89
C GLY A 305 -26.47 3.70 2.62
N ILE A 306 -26.03 2.99 3.65
CA ILE A 306 -25.38 1.68 3.56
C ILE A 306 -26.36 0.60 4.00
N VAL A 307 -26.51 -0.45 3.18
CA VAL A 307 -27.35 -1.63 3.47
C VAL A 307 -26.46 -2.86 3.46
N VAL A 308 -26.54 -3.67 4.49
CA VAL A 308 -25.86 -4.97 4.62
C VAL A 308 -26.91 -6.06 4.45
N ASP A 309 -26.65 -7.02 3.56
CA ASP A 309 -27.54 -8.17 3.29
C ASP A 309 -27.41 -9.22 4.40
N ASP A 310 -28.39 -10.12 4.49
CA ASP A 310 -28.42 -11.25 5.42
C ASP A 310 -27.99 -12.59 4.80
N LYS A 311 -27.64 -12.60 3.48
CA LYS A 311 -27.26 -13.80 2.74
C LYS A 311 -25.76 -13.88 2.50
N LEU A 312 -25.21 -15.10 2.60
CA LEU A 312 -23.81 -15.35 2.29
C LEU A 312 -23.55 -15.29 0.78
N VAL A 313 -22.50 -14.60 0.41
CA VAL A 313 -22.01 -14.60 -0.97
C VAL A 313 -21.07 -15.78 -1.17
N ALA A 314 -21.37 -16.60 -2.14
CA ALA A 314 -20.51 -17.67 -2.61
C ALA A 314 -20.00 -17.36 -4.03
N ASP A 315 -18.75 -17.70 -4.34
CA ASP A 315 -18.11 -17.42 -5.62
C ASP A 315 -17.34 -18.65 -6.14
N VAL A 316 -17.42 -18.91 -7.43
CA VAL A 316 -16.60 -19.95 -8.08
C VAL A 316 -15.10 -19.63 -7.94
N GLN A 317 -14.75 -18.34 -7.97
CA GLN A 317 -13.39 -17.87 -7.70
C GLN A 317 -13.16 -17.75 -6.20
N SER A 318 -12.68 -18.83 -5.60
CA SER A 318 -12.56 -18.97 -4.15
C SER A 318 -11.22 -19.54 -3.72
N ALA A 319 -10.86 -19.31 -2.48
CA ALA A 319 -9.71 -19.93 -1.86
C ALA A 319 -9.95 -21.43 -1.65
N HIS A 320 -8.87 -22.18 -1.50
CA HIS A 320 -8.92 -23.62 -1.22
C HIS A 320 -8.81 -23.86 0.29
N ILE A 321 -9.61 -24.79 0.77
CA ILE A 321 -9.49 -25.35 2.12
C ILE A 321 -9.07 -26.82 2.04
N THR A 322 -8.51 -27.33 3.13
CA THR A 322 -8.15 -28.74 3.21
C THR A 322 -9.34 -29.53 3.75
N VAL A 323 -9.88 -30.42 2.93
CA VAL A 323 -10.98 -31.31 3.29
C VAL A 323 -10.44 -32.71 3.54
N GLN A 324 -10.95 -33.39 4.57
CA GLN A 324 -10.62 -34.77 4.84
C GLN A 324 -11.59 -35.68 4.08
N GLU A 325 -11.06 -36.45 3.12
CA GLU A 325 -11.80 -37.48 2.40
C GLU A 325 -11.42 -38.86 2.92
N ARG A 326 -12.42 -39.68 3.16
CA ARG A 326 -12.19 -41.10 3.51
C ARG A 326 -12.14 -41.92 2.24
N ARG A 327 -10.95 -42.45 1.90
CA ARG A 327 -10.74 -43.36 0.78
C ARG A 327 -10.45 -44.78 1.34
N GLY A 328 -11.50 -45.57 1.48
CA GLY A 328 -11.41 -46.90 2.11
C GLY A 328 -11.11 -46.77 3.61
N PHE A 329 -9.95 -47.29 4.02
CA PHE A 329 -9.46 -47.22 5.41
C PHE A 329 -8.52 -46.04 5.70
N MET A 330 -8.18 -45.25 4.69
CA MET A 330 -7.30 -44.10 4.82
C MET A 330 -8.12 -42.81 4.82
N VAL A 331 -7.70 -41.85 5.66
CA VAL A 331 -8.16 -40.47 5.61
C VAL A 331 -7.10 -39.63 4.88
N VAL A 332 -7.47 -39.05 3.76
CA VAL A 332 -6.58 -38.23 2.92
C VAL A 332 -7.03 -36.77 2.99
N SER A 333 -6.08 -35.86 3.20
CA SER A 333 -6.31 -34.44 3.15
C SER A 333 -6.20 -33.95 1.71
N VAL A 334 -7.27 -33.40 1.16
CA VAL A 334 -7.33 -32.92 -0.23
C VAL A 334 -7.66 -31.43 -0.25
N PRO A 335 -6.92 -30.60 -1.00
CA PRO A 335 -7.31 -29.21 -1.19
C PRO A 335 -8.54 -29.14 -2.12
N ALA A 336 -9.60 -28.47 -1.65
CA ALA A 336 -10.82 -28.24 -2.40
C ALA A 336 -11.17 -26.75 -2.44
N PRO A 337 -11.66 -26.21 -3.57
CA PRO A 337 -12.15 -24.84 -3.62
C PRO A 337 -13.38 -24.71 -2.72
N TYR A 338 -13.43 -23.61 -1.96
CA TYR A 338 -14.52 -23.39 -1.02
C TYR A 338 -15.23 -22.07 -1.31
N PRO A 339 -16.43 -22.10 -1.93
CA PRO A 339 -17.09 -20.91 -2.48
C PRO A 339 -17.37 -19.79 -1.48
N PHE A 340 -17.51 -20.11 -0.17
CA PHE A 340 -17.73 -19.11 0.88
C PHE A 340 -16.46 -18.36 1.33
N ILE A 341 -15.34 -18.56 0.60
CA ILE A 341 -14.14 -17.73 0.74
C ILE A 341 -13.79 -17.12 -0.63
N PRO A 342 -14.59 -16.18 -1.14
CA PRO A 342 -14.26 -15.47 -2.38
C PRO A 342 -12.83 -14.93 -2.33
N GLN A 343 -12.07 -15.15 -3.41
CA GLN A 343 -10.72 -14.64 -3.58
C GLN A 343 -10.67 -13.72 -4.79
N LEU A 344 -10.58 -12.42 -4.55
CA LEU A 344 -10.65 -11.42 -5.59
C LEU A 344 -9.26 -11.11 -6.16
N THR A 345 -9.07 -11.39 -7.44
CA THR A 345 -7.83 -11.05 -8.17
C THR A 345 -7.79 -9.59 -8.58
N HIS A 346 -8.95 -8.96 -8.72
CA HIS A 346 -9.10 -7.54 -9.01
C HIS A 346 -10.11 -6.93 -8.05
N LEU A 347 -9.76 -5.79 -7.50
CA LEU A 347 -10.63 -4.98 -6.67
C LEU A 347 -11.12 -3.78 -7.47
N GLU A 348 -12.31 -3.27 -7.16
CA GLU A 348 -12.95 -2.22 -7.92
C GLU A 348 -12.33 -0.84 -7.64
N GLY A 349 -12.34 -0.01 -8.69
CA GLY A 349 -12.13 1.43 -8.61
C GLY A 349 -10.69 1.91 -8.49
N ASP A 350 -10.53 3.22 -8.66
CA ASP A 350 -9.28 3.96 -8.43
C ASP A 350 -9.11 4.37 -6.95
N SER A 351 -9.83 3.70 -6.03
CA SER A 351 -9.71 4.01 -4.61
C SER A 351 -8.29 3.68 -4.10
N PRO A 352 -7.70 4.56 -3.33
CA PRO A 352 -6.40 4.29 -2.69
C PRO A 352 -6.41 3.05 -1.80
N ILE A 353 -7.59 2.63 -1.32
CA ILE A 353 -7.74 1.45 -0.46
C ILE A 353 -7.46 0.17 -1.24
N THR A 354 -7.89 0.10 -2.50
CA THR A 354 -7.93 -1.12 -3.30
C THR A 354 -6.91 -1.17 -4.42
N LYS A 355 -6.39 0.00 -4.83
CA LYS A 355 -5.48 0.10 -5.97
C LYS A 355 -4.23 -0.76 -5.77
N GLY A 356 -3.92 -1.58 -6.77
CA GLY A 356 -2.74 -2.46 -6.76
C GLY A 356 -2.88 -3.69 -5.88
N LEU A 357 -4.01 -3.90 -5.19
CA LEU A 357 -4.26 -5.11 -4.44
C LEU A 357 -4.81 -6.23 -5.33
N SER A 358 -4.34 -7.44 -5.09
CA SER A 358 -4.77 -8.65 -5.79
C SER A 358 -4.73 -9.85 -4.85
N GLY A 359 -5.67 -10.76 -5.00
CA GLY A 359 -5.73 -11.98 -4.19
C GLY A 359 -6.29 -11.77 -2.77
N VAL A 360 -7.04 -10.71 -2.53
CA VAL A 360 -7.73 -10.48 -1.25
C VAL A 360 -8.83 -11.51 -1.06
N THR A 361 -8.89 -12.13 0.11
CA THR A 361 -9.91 -13.11 0.46
C THR A 361 -10.97 -12.50 1.37
N PHE A 362 -12.23 -12.86 1.12
CA PHE A 362 -13.40 -12.42 1.88
C PHE A 362 -14.15 -13.61 2.46
N PRO A 363 -13.68 -14.20 3.58
CA PRO A 363 -14.33 -15.36 4.16
C PRO A 363 -15.71 -15.02 4.72
N PHE A 364 -16.71 -15.84 4.41
CA PHE A 364 -18.07 -15.79 4.93
C PHE A 364 -18.75 -14.41 4.83
N VAL A 365 -18.53 -13.77 3.69
CA VAL A 365 -18.97 -12.39 3.45
C VAL A 365 -20.43 -12.35 2.98
N THR A 366 -21.16 -11.31 3.40
CA THR A 366 -22.47 -10.93 2.84
C THR A 366 -22.33 -9.76 1.89
N SER A 367 -23.35 -9.50 1.08
CA SER A 367 -23.31 -8.33 0.18
C SER A 367 -23.59 -7.04 0.94
N VAL A 368 -22.99 -5.95 0.48
CA VAL A 368 -23.23 -4.60 0.97
C VAL A 368 -23.56 -3.68 -0.19
N ALA A 369 -24.49 -2.77 0.00
CA ALA A 369 -24.84 -1.75 -0.98
C ALA A 369 -24.73 -0.36 -0.35
N ALA A 370 -24.38 0.65 -1.15
CA ALA A 370 -24.41 2.03 -0.70
C ALA A 370 -25.06 2.91 -1.76
N THR A 371 -25.94 3.81 -1.31
CA THR A 371 -26.71 4.69 -2.18
C THR A 371 -26.10 6.08 -2.20
N PRO A 372 -25.74 6.62 -3.37
CA PRO A 372 -25.29 8.00 -3.50
C PRO A 372 -26.38 8.99 -3.07
N ALA A 373 -25.96 10.10 -2.46
CA ALA A 373 -26.83 11.21 -2.13
C ALA A 373 -26.03 12.53 -2.22
N GLU A 374 -26.74 13.65 -2.20
CA GLU A 374 -26.10 14.96 -2.22
C GLU A 374 -25.15 15.14 -1.03
N GLY A 375 -23.95 15.63 -1.30
CA GLY A 375 -22.89 15.80 -0.29
C GLY A 375 -22.16 14.52 0.13
N ARG A 376 -22.54 13.34 -0.42
CA ARG A 376 -21.90 12.06 -0.13
C ARG A 376 -21.27 11.44 -1.37
N GLN A 377 -20.03 11.02 -1.24
CA GLN A 377 -19.33 10.22 -2.24
C GLN A 377 -19.38 8.76 -1.84
N VAL A 378 -19.78 7.91 -2.78
CA VAL A 378 -19.92 6.47 -2.59
C VAL A 378 -19.07 5.75 -3.62
N ALA A 379 -18.30 4.75 -3.22
CA ALA A 379 -17.60 3.87 -4.13
C ALA A 379 -17.68 2.41 -3.66
N ALA A 380 -17.98 1.52 -4.60
CA ALA A 380 -17.79 0.09 -4.40
C ALA A 380 -16.29 -0.20 -4.48
N LEU A 381 -15.76 -0.94 -3.51
CA LEU A 381 -14.31 -1.24 -3.39
C LEU A 381 -13.98 -2.68 -3.80
N ALA A 382 -14.90 -3.60 -3.54
CA ALA A 382 -14.72 -5.00 -3.86
C ALA A 382 -16.04 -5.59 -4.35
N LYS A 383 -15.98 -6.39 -5.42
CA LYS A 383 -17.11 -7.13 -5.96
C LYS A 383 -16.73 -8.58 -6.22
N SER A 384 -17.65 -9.49 -5.96
CA SER A 384 -17.54 -10.87 -6.38
C SER A 384 -17.55 -10.99 -7.91
N THR A 385 -17.24 -12.17 -8.43
CA THR A 385 -17.30 -12.39 -9.89
C THR A 385 -18.74 -12.51 -10.38
N ALA A 386 -18.93 -12.45 -11.69
CA ALA A 386 -20.23 -12.74 -12.32
C ALA A 386 -20.70 -14.19 -12.09
N LYS A 387 -19.80 -15.08 -11.65
CA LYS A 387 -20.11 -16.48 -11.32
C LYS A 387 -20.34 -16.69 -9.82
N SER A 388 -20.85 -15.68 -9.14
CA SER A 388 -21.22 -15.73 -7.73
C SER A 388 -22.73 -15.84 -7.54
N TRP A 389 -23.15 -16.29 -6.37
CA TRP A 389 -24.56 -16.42 -6.00
C TRP A 389 -24.75 -16.09 -4.51
N LEU A 390 -25.99 -15.89 -4.10
CA LEU A 390 -26.38 -15.74 -2.70
C LEU A 390 -26.87 -17.08 -2.18
N GLU A 391 -26.25 -17.57 -1.12
CA GLU A 391 -26.74 -18.78 -0.43
C GLU A 391 -27.92 -18.40 0.47
N PRO A 392 -29.10 -19.01 0.26
CA PRO A 392 -30.28 -18.71 1.07
C PRO A 392 -30.25 -19.43 2.41
N GLN A 393 -31.06 -18.96 3.33
CA GLN A 393 -31.34 -19.70 4.58
C GLN A 393 -32.25 -20.91 4.31
N PRO A 394 -32.05 -22.05 5.00
CA PRO A 394 -30.94 -22.34 5.91
C PRO A 394 -29.62 -22.54 5.15
N PHE A 395 -28.56 -21.89 5.61
CA PHE A 395 -27.26 -21.92 4.94
C PHE A 395 -26.66 -23.32 4.97
N ASN A 396 -26.16 -23.81 3.84
CA ASN A 396 -25.38 -25.03 3.77
C ASN A 396 -23.92 -24.72 3.49
N THR A 397 -23.14 -24.62 4.54
CA THR A 397 -21.71 -24.30 4.49
C THR A 397 -20.81 -25.55 4.64
N ASP A 398 -21.35 -26.76 4.47
CA ASP A 398 -20.56 -28.02 4.55
C ASP A 398 -19.47 -28.02 3.46
N PRO A 399 -18.19 -28.08 3.79
CA PRO A 399 -17.11 -28.10 2.82
C PRO A 399 -17.06 -29.38 1.97
N ARG A 400 -17.80 -30.43 2.34
CA ARG A 400 -17.93 -31.67 1.57
C ARG A 400 -19.02 -31.62 0.51
N ARG A 401 -19.84 -30.56 0.47
CA ARG A 401 -20.84 -30.35 -0.56
C ARG A 401 -20.18 -30.27 -1.93
N ASP A 402 -20.69 -31.04 -2.89
CA ASP A 402 -20.16 -31.01 -4.26
C ASP A 402 -20.79 -29.87 -5.07
N TRP A 403 -20.26 -28.69 -4.90
CA TRP A 403 -20.68 -27.47 -5.59
C TRP A 403 -20.60 -27.55 -7.13
N ARG A 404 -19.83 -28.50 -7.68
CA ARG A 404 -19.65 -28.63 -9.12
C ARG A 404 -20.75 -29.45 -9.77
N SER A 405 -21.36 -30.36 -9.03
CA SER A 405 -22.47 -31.22 -9.52
C SER A 405 -23.82 -30.54 -9.39
N GLU A 406 -23.93 -29.47 -8.59
CA GLU A 406 -25.19 -28.76 -8.39
C GLU A 406 -25.45 -27.73 -9.49
N THR A 407 -26.72 -27.63 -9.93
CA THR A 407 -27.14 -26.57 -10.84
C THR A 407 -27.37 -25.29 -10.04
N ILE A 408 -26.32 -24.46 -9.93
CA ILE A 408 -26.38 -23.20 -9.21
C ILE A 408 -26.66 -22.06 -10.20
N THR A 409 -27.69 -21.27 -9.92
CA THR A 409 -27.97 -20.05 -10.69
C THR A 409 -27.07 -18.93 -10.18
N THR A 410 -26.10 -18.52 -10.98
CA THR A 410 -25.22 -17.39 -10.69
C THR A 410 -25.95 -16.08 -10.98
N THR A 411 -25.96 -15.18 -10.00
CA THR A 411 -26.68 -13.89 -10.06
C THR A 411 -25.80 -12.67 -9.75
N GLY A 412 -24.47 -12.91 -9.58
CA GLY A 412 -23.48 -11.87 -9.33
C GLY A 412 -23.26 -10.92 -10.53
N PRO A 413 -22.39 -9.91 -10.38
CA PRO A 413 -21.52 -9.69 -9.21
C PRO A 413 -22.21 -8.98 -8.05
N TYR A 414 -21.77 -9.30 -6.82
CA TYR A 414 -22.22 -8.66 -5.58
C TYR A 414 -21.12 -7.78 -5.00
N THR A 415 -21.49 -6.61 -4.50
CA THR A 415 -20.54 -5.74 -3.79
C THR A 415 -20.30 -6.28 -2.39
N LEU A 416 -19.03 -6.41 -1.99
CA LEU A 416 -18.60 -6.96 -0.70
C LEU A 416 -18.04 -5.90 0.24
N MET A 417 -17.61 -4.77 -0.31
CA MET A 417 -17.01 -3.66 0.42
C MET A 417 -17.35 -2.34 -0.24
N VAL A 418 -17.76 -1.35 0.57
CA VAL A 418 -18.09 0.00 0.12
C VAL A 418 -17.39 1.04 0.98
N GLN A 419 -17.10 2.21 0.39
CA GLN A 419 -16.72 3.41 1.12
C GLN A 419 -17.78 4.49 0.91
N VAL A 420 -18.02 5.26 1.97
CA VAL A 420 -18.87 6.45 1.97
C VAL A 420 -18.09 7.57 2.62
N SER A 421 -18.01 8.72 2.00
CA SER A 421 -17.36 9.91 2.57
C SER A 421 -18.15 11.17 2.25
N GLY A 422 -17.99 12.18 3.10
CA GLY A 422 -18.66 13.46 2.93
C GLY A 422 -19.42 13.88 4.19
N LYS A 423 -20.41 14.73 4.01
CA LYS A 423 -21.32 15.11 5.09
C LYS A 423 -22.36 14.02 5.30
N LEU A 424 -22.37 13.43 6.50
CA LEU A 424 -23.27 12.36 6.87
C LEU A 424 -24.41 12.89 7.76
N PRO A 425 -25.68 12.51 7.52
CA PRO A 425 -26.77 12.81 8.43
C PRO A 425 -26.68 11.90 9.66
N SER A 426 -27.01 12.43 10.82
CA SER A 426 -27.12 11.63 12.04
C SER A 426 -28.34 10.71 11.99
N HIS A 427 -28.18 9.50 12.50
CA HIS A 427 -29.31 8.59 12.76
C HIS A 427 -30.29 9.18 13.79
N PHE A 428 -29.76 10.00 14.70
CA PHE A 428 -30.53 10.69 15.78
C PHE A 428 -30.82 12.15 15.44
N ALA A 429 -30.94 12.51 14.17
CA ALA A 429 -31.21 13.89 13.73
C ALA A 429 -32.50 14.47 14.28
N SER A 430 -33.53 13.63 14.53
CA SER A 430 -34.78 14.04 15.16
C SER A 430 -34.59 14.52 16.59
N GLU A 431 -33.68 13.92 17.34
CA GLU A 431 -33.37 14.34 18.70
C GLU A 431 -32.54 15.63 18.75
N ALA A 432 -31.77 15.92 17.70
CA ALA A 432 -30.99 17.14 17.60
C ALA A 432 -31.85 18.40 17.58
N GLN A 433 -33.12 18.29 17.19
CA GLN A 433 -34.09 19.39 17.18
C GLN A 433 -34.59 19.76 18.60
N ALA A 434 -34.39 18.89 19.59
CA ALA A 434 -34.75 19.19 20.98
C ALA A 434 -33.74 20.16 21.59
N SER A 435 -34.23 21.28 22.14
CA SER A 435 -33.40 22.30 22.77
C SER A 435 -32.53 21.69 23.89
N GLY A 436 -31.22 21.84 23.77
CA GLY A 436 -30.26 21.37 24.79
C GLY A 436 -29.84 19.90 24.68
N SER A 437 -30.21 19.19 23.60
CA SER A 437 -29.87 17.76 23.45
C SER A 437 -28.35 17.50 23.30
N GLY A 438 -27.58 18.48 22.82
CA GLY A 438 -26.16 18.31 22.51
C GLY A 438 -25.88 17.32 21.34
N VAL A 439 -26.93 16.81 20.69
CA VAL A 439 -26.86 15.87 19.57
C VAL A 439 -26.64 16.64 18.26
N LEU A 440 -25.70 16.22 17.46
CA LEU A 440 -25.45 16.78 16.13
C LEU A 440 -26.37 16.11 15.10
N ALA A 441 -27.04 16.92 14.27
CA ALA A 441 -27.94 16.42 13.22
C ALA A 441 -27.19 15.95 11.95
N GLU A 442 -25.99 16.50 11.72
CA GLU A 442 -25.11 16.14 10.62
C GLU A 442 -23.64 16.26 11.04
N SER A 443 -22.74 15.68 10.27
CA SER A 443 -21.32 15.73 10.57
C SER A 443 -20.75 17.15 10.37
N LYS A 444 -19.92 17.61 11.34
CA LYS A 444 -19.28 18.93 11.33
C LYS A 444 -18.34 19.14 10.14
N SER A 445 -17.65 18.07 9.76
CA SER A 445 -16.74 18.03 8.62
C SER A 445 -16.96 16.73 7.84
N GLU A 446 -16.16 16.48 6.83
CA GLU A 446 -16.16 15.21 6.11
C GLU A 446 -15.95 14.05 7.09
N ALA A 447 -16.93 13.16 7.18
CA ALA A 447 -16.82 11.89 7.88
C ALA A 447 -16.58 10.77 6.88
N ARG A 448 -15.91 9.71 7.31
CA ARG A 448 -15.53 8.59 6.43
C ARG A 448 -15.98 7.28 7.03
N VAL A 449 -16.70 6.51 6.24
CA VAL A 449 -17.23 5.20 6.63
C VAL A 449 -16.83 4.16 5.60
N ILE A 450 -16.31 3.04 6.08
CA ILE A 450 -16.14 1.81 5.31
C ILE A 450 -17.11 0.78 5.86
N ALA A 451 -17.78 0.04 4.97
CA ALA A 451 -18.59 -1.11 5.37
C ALA A 451 -18.21 -2.34 4.54
N VAL A 452 -18.06 -3.44 5.22
CA VAL A 452 -17.74 -4.76 4.65
C VAL A 452 -18.71 -5.76 5.26
N GLY A 453 -19.26 -6.64 4.43
CA GLY A 453 -20.23 -7.67 4.86
C GLY A 453 -19.58 -8.88 5.56
N GLY A 454 -18.43 -8.71 6.22
CA GLY A 454 -17.75 -9.77 6.94
C GLY A 454 -16.53 -9.28 7.70
N SER A 455 -16.24 -9.88 8.84
CA SER A 455 -15.08 -9.53 9.69
C SER A 455 -13.91 -10.50 9.55
N ALA A 456 -14.18 -11.72 9.12
CA ALA A 456 -13.22 -12.83 9.13
C ALA A 456 -11.97 -12.61 8.27
N LEU A 457 -12.03 -11.67 7.30
CA LEU A 457 -10.87 -11.36 6.44
C LEU A 457 -9.65 -10.85 7.23
N PHE A 458 -9.84 -10.39 8.47
CA PHE A 458 -8.76 -9.91 9.34
C PHE A 458 -8.47 -10.85 10.52
N TRP A 459 -9.11 -12.00 10.58
CA TRP A 459 -8.76 -13.01 11.57
C TRP A 459 -7.39 -13.62 11.25
N ASP A 460 -6.69 -14.07 12.27
CA ASP A 460 -5.34 -14.64 12.12
C ASP A 460 -5.29 -15.80 11.13
N ASP A 461 -6.37 -16.59 11.04
CA ASP A 461 -6.52 -17.72 10.11
C ASP A 461 -6.56 -17.29 8.64
N PHE A 462 -7.08 -16.09 8.35
CA PHE A 462 -7.26 -15.57 6.99
C PHE A 462 -6.36 -14.36 6.65
N MET A 463 -5.49 -13.97 7.58
CA MET A 463 -4.61 -12.81 7.42
C MET A 463 -3.48 -13.08 6.41
N SER A 464 -3.83 -13.14 5.14
CA SER A 464 -2.88 -13.21 4.04
C SER A 464 -2.12 -11.88 3.84
N ARG A 465 -1.05 -11.87 3.03
CA ARG A 465 -0.34 -10.61 2.69
C ARG A 465 -1.26 -9.59 2.01
N PRO A 466 -2.13 -9.95 1.03
CA PRO A 466 -3.09 -9.00 0.48
C PRO A 466 -4.08 -8.44 1.52
N ASN A 467 -4.56 -9.29 2.45
CA ASN A 467 -5.46 -8.84 3.51
C ASN A 467 -4.75 -7.90 4.50
N GLN A 468 -3.47 -8.13 4.81
CA GLN A 468 -2.65 -7.19 5.59
C GLN A 468 -2.53 -5.82 4.91
N ALA A 469 -2.26 -5.83 3.60
CA ALA A 469 -2.17 -4.59 2.83
C ALA A 469 -3.51 -3.85 2.79
N LEU A 470 -4.62 -4.58 2.64
CA LEU A 470 -5.97 -3.99 2.73
C LEU A 470 -6.23 -3.37 4.11
N LEU A 471 -5.88 -4.06 5.20
CA LEU A 471 -6.02 -3.54 6.57
C LEU A 471 -5.29 -2.21 6.75
N LEU A 472 -4.02 -2.15 6.32
CA LEU A 472 -3.23 -0.93 6.40
C LEU A 472 -3.80 0.18 5.53
N ASN A 473 -4.28 -0.14 4.31
CA ASN A 473 -4.92 0.84 3.43
C ASN A 473 -6.21 1.40 4.03
N VAL A 474 -7.02 0.55 4.68
CA VAL A 474 -8.22 0.97 5.41
C VAL A 474 -7.85 1.91 6.56
N ALA A 475 -6.90 1.53 7.40
CA ALA A 475 -6.44 2.37 8.51
C ALA A 475 -5.88 3.71 8.04
N ASP A 476 -5.05 3.68 6.98
CA ASP A 476 -4.51 4.89 6.38
C ASP A 476 -5.63 5.80 5.83
N TRP A 477 -6.64 5.24 5.16
CA TRP A 477 -7.74 6.01 4.60
C TRP A 477 -8.63 6.64 5.68
N LEU A 478 -8.82 5.95 6.80
CA LEU A 478 -9.59 6.49 7.93
C LEU A 478 -8.85 7.63 8.64
N LEU A 479 -7.52 7.59 8.71
CA LEU A 479 -6.70 8.44 9.58
C LEU A 479 -5.88 9.49 8.85
N LEU A 480 -5.65 9.33 7.54
CA LEU A 480 -4.64 10.07 6.83
C LEU A 480 -5.21 11.00 5.78
N ASP A 481 -4.36 11.96 5.47
CA ASP A 481 -4.44 12.82 4.32
C ASP A 481 -4.53 12.00 3.01
N PRO A 482 -5.50 12.28 2.14
CA PRO A 482 -5.64 11.65 0.83
C PRO A 482 -4.34 11.62 0.00
N ALA A 483 -3.44 12.56 0.24
CA ALA A 483 -2.17 12.67 -0.46
C ALA A 483 -1.20 11.49 -0.16
N LEU A 484 -1.19 10.95 1.07
CA LEU A 484 -0.37 9.76 1.41
C LEU A 484 -0.91 8.48 0.77
N LEU A 485 -2.23 8.36 0.73
CA LEU A 485 -2.89 7.24 0.09
C LEU A 485 -2.58 7.19 -1.42
N ALA A 486 -2.66 8.34 -2.10
CA ALA A 486 -2.31 8.48 -3.51
C ALA A 486 -0.84 8.07 -3.79
N MET A 487 0.06 8.29 -2.85
CA MET A 487 1.46 7.91 -2.96
C MET A 487 1.69 6.40 -2.85
N ARG A 488 1.02 5.71 -1.91
CA ARG A 488 1.13 4.26 -1.74
C ARG A 488 0.70 3.50 -3.00
N THR A 489 -0.38 3.96 -3.63
CA THR A 489 -0.89 3.34 -4.86
C THR A 489 0.00 3.57 -6.08
N ARG A 490 0.83 4.60 -6.07
CA ARG A 490 1.75 4.95 -7.15
C ARG A 490 2.83 3.89 -7.38
N GLY A 491 3.37 3.32 -6.31
CA GLY A 491 4.41 2.28 -6.38
C GLY A 491 3.89 0.88 -6.68
N LEU A 492 2.59 0.62 -6.47
CA LEU A 492 1.98 -0.70 -6.63
C LEU A 492 1.30 -0.88 -8.00
N ALA A 493 1.09 0.20 -8.76
CA ALA A 493 0.54 0.12 -10.10
C ALA A 493 1.60 -0.49 -11.05
N GLU A 494 1.61 -1.82 -11.15
CA GLU A 494 2.17 -2.46 -12.32
C GLU A 494 1.29 -2.03 -13.50
N ALA A 495 1.85 -1.21 -14.43
CA ALA A 495 1.23 -1.02 -15.72
C ALA A 495 1.54 -2.28 -16.54
N PRO A 496 0.66 -3.29 -16.62
CA PRO A 496 0.90 -4.42 -17.48
C PRO A 496 0.99 -3.87 -18.91
N LEU A 497 1.99 -4.34 -19.64
CA LEU A 497 2.01 -4.12 -21.09
C LEU A 497 0.64 -4.57 -21.61
N GLN A 498 -0.08 -3.66 -22.25
CA GLN A 498 -1.37 -4.02 -22.85
C GLN A 498 -1.18 -5.24 -23.75
N ALA A 499 -1.74 -6.37 -23.34
CA ALA A 499 -1.62 -7.64 -24.07
C ALA A 499 -2.21 -7.54 -25.48
N ASP A 500 -3.20 -6.66 -25.67
CA ASP A 500 -4.00 -6.50 -26.88
C ASP A 500 -3.55 -5.34 -27.79
N ILE A 501 -2.24 -5.06 -27.84
CA ILE A 501 -1.73 -4.12 -28.84
C ILE A 501 -1.77 -4.81 -30.20
N SER A 502 -2.56 -4.26 -31.14
CA SER A 502 -2.63 -4.78 -32.51
C SER A 502 -1.24 -4.83 -33.15
N ASP A 503 -0.99 -5.84 -34.00
CA ASP A 503 0.29 -5.99 -34.70
C ASP A 503 0.63 -4.76 -35.55
N ALA A 504 -0.40 -4.06 -36.07
CA ALA A 504 -0.24 -2.79 -36.78
C ALA A 504 0.32 -1.69 -35.87
N THR A 505 -0.21 -1.55 -34.63
CA THR A 505 0.29 -0.56 -33.65
C THR A 505 1.70 -0.91 -33.19
N ARG A 506 1.97 -2.20 -32.94
CA ARG A 506 3.33 -2.69 -32.59
C ARG A 506 4.34 -2.41 -33.71
N GLY A 507 3.95 -2.64 -34.97
CA GLY A 507 4.73 -2.31 -36.15
C GLY A 507 4.98 -0.80 -36.28
N ALA A 508 3.94 0.01 -36.14
CA ALA A 508 4.05 1.48 -36.23
C ALA A 508 4.99 2.05 -35.17
N VAL A 509 4.91 1.60 -33.93
CA VAL A 509 5.82 2.04 -32.84
C VAL A 509 7.24 1.57 -33.10
N LYS A 510 7.44 0.31 -33.53
CA LYS A 510 8.77 -0.24 -33.83
C LYS A 510 9.44 0.52 -34.96
N TYR A 511 8.78 0.63 -36.11
CA TYR A 511 9.34 1.27 -37.30
C TYR A 511 9.36 2.79 -37.18
N GLY A 512 8.39 3.40 -36.50
CA GLY A 512 8.37 4.83 -36.19
C GLY A 512 9.58 5.25 -35.35
N ASN A 513 9.94 4.50 -34.32
CA ASN A 513 11.13 4.80 -33.52
C ASN A 513 12.45 4.46 -34.23
N THR A 514 12.48 3.37 -35.02
CA THR A 514 13.73 2.93 -35.67
C THR A 514 14.04 3.76 -36.91
N LEU A 515 13.03 4.14 -37.70
CA LEU A 515 13.19 4.84 -38.97
C LEU A 515 12.81 6.32 -38.92
N GLY A 516 11.91 6.71 -38.01
CA GLY A 516 11.37 8.07 -37.95
C GLY A 516 12.43 9.12 -37.66
N ILE A 517 13.29 8.90 -36.67
CA ILE A 517 14.37 9.84 -36.33
C ILE A 517 15.39 9.96 -37.45
N PRO A 518 15.92 8.87 -38.04
CA PRO A 518 16.80 8.96 -39.20
C PRO A 518 16.17 9.66 -40.42
N LEU A 519 14.88 9.36 -40.71
CA LEU A 519 14.16 10.00 -41.81
C LEU A 519 13.97 11.50 -41.59
N LEU A 520 13.68 11.95 -40.38
CA LEU A 520 13.57 13.37 -40.03
C LEU A 520 14.93 14.09 -40.22
N LEU A 521 16.04 13.45 -39.85
CA LEU A 521 17.37 14.00 -40.06
C LEU A 521 17.72 14.12 -41.54
N VAL A 522 17.39 13.10 -42.35
CA VAL A 522 17.59 13.14 -43.81
C VAL A 522 16.70 14.23 -44.42
N LEU A 523 15.44 14.33 -44.04
CA LEU A 523 14.52 15.36 -44.53
C LEU A 523 15.05 16.77 -44.19
N TYR A 524 15.48 16.97 -42.96
CA TYR A 524 16.10 18.21 -42.53
C TYR A 524 17.38 18.53 -43.36
N GLY A 525 18.22 17.52 -43.61
CA GLY A 525 19.41 17.66 -44.43
C GLY A 525 19.06 18.09 -45.87
N VAL A 526 18.07 17.45 -46.49
CA VAL A 526 17.60 17.77 -47.85
C VAL A 526 17.00 19.17 -47.91
N VAL A 527 16.13 19.54 -46.96
CA VAL A 527 15.56 20.90 -46.89
C VAL A 527 16.64 21.94 -46.72
N ARG A 528 17.62 21.71 -45.84
CA ARG A 528 18.74 22.62 -45.62
C ARG A 528 19.65 22.72 -46.85
N TRP A 529 19.89 21.60 -47.56
CA TRP A 529 20.63 21.58 -48.83
C TRP A 529 19.90 22.41 -49.88
N ARG A 530 18.59 22.19 -50.11
CA ARG A 530 17.81 22.97 -51.07
C ARG A 530 17.77 24.47 -50.73
N MET A 531 17.64 24.83 -49.46
CA MET A 531 17.68 26.22 -49.02
C MET A 531 19.06 26.87 -49.28
N ARG A 532 20.16 26.11 -49.16
CA ARG A 532 21.50 26.58 -49.51
C ARG A 532 21.66 26.77 -51.02
N GLU A 533 21.13 25.87 -51.81
CA GLU A 533 21.20 25.90 -53.27
C GLU A 533 20.38 27.07 -53.84
N ALA A 534 19.18 27.27 -53.34
CA ALA A 534 18.36 28.44 -53.67
C ALA A 534 19.04 29.76 -53.34
N ARG A 535 19.74 29.84 -52.21
CA ARG A 535 20.52 31.06 -51.84
C ARG A 535 21.75 31.25 -52.71
N ARG A 536 22.35 30.16 -53.27
CA ARG A 536 23.47 30.28 -54.23
C ARG A 536 23.00 30.75 -55.59
N ALA A 537 21.82 30.29 -56.03
CA ALA A 537 21.23 30.70 -57.28
C ALA A 537 20.84 32.19 -57.30
N THR A 538 20.51 32.79 -56.14
CA THR A 538 20.17 34.24 -56.02
C THR A 538 21.38 35.17 -55.85
N VAL A 539 22.60 34.62 -55.75
CA VAL A 539 23.86 35.43 -55.57
C VAL A 539 24.75 35.38 -56.81
N SER A 540 24.34 34.74 -57.88
CA SER A 540 25.06 34.75 -59.18
C SER A 540 24.41 35.75 -60.15
N ILE A 541 24.48 37.05 -59.86
CA ILE A 541 24.44 38.19 -60.81
C ILE A 541 25.55 39.18 -60.43
#